data_a52ae28ceac87f9cddb393e6bddd8110
#
_entry.id   a52ae28ceac87f9cddb393e6bddd8110
#
_cell.length_a   1.000
_cell.length_b   1.000
_cell.length_c   1.000
_cell.angle_alpha   90.00
_cell.angle_beta   90.00
_cell.angle_gamma   90.00
#
_symmetry.space_group_name_H-M   'P 1'
#
loop_
_entity.id
_entity.type
_entity.pdbx_description
1 polymer ?
#
loop_
_entity_poly.entity_id
_entity_poly.type
_entity_poly.pdbx_seq_one_letter_code
_entity_poly.pdbx_strand_id
1 'polypeptide(L)'
;VAFAAAEVYARAAERRGTWDERLESLVVDAVVRADADEQLISRASTLGWRPGINLCVVVGRAPTTEHELHVLRRDGEHMQMTVLAAVQSDRLVVILASEKLVDDTAAVAASEALADHFAAGPIVVGPVVADLTLAPVSARAALSGARAARAWPEGPRVMAAVDLLPEQVLSGDADATAWLVNEVYSPLAAASGDLMDTTVSFLDHGCSVEGTGRAMFIHPNTVRYRLKRIQDVTGYSPSDP
;
A
#
# COMPACT_ATOMS: atom_id res chain seq x y z
N VAL A 1 -0.55 -33.36 40.39
CA VAL A 1 0.61 -32.49 40.09
C VAL A 1 0.63 -32.12 38.61
N ALA A 2 0.45 -33.05 37.65
CA ALA A 2 0.49 -32.76 36.22
C ALA A 2 -0.62 -31.80 35.74
N PHE A 3 -1.83 -31.91 36.28
CA PHE A 3 -2.98 -31.02 35.95
C PHE A 3 -2.76 -29.56 36.37
N ALA A 4 -2.20 -29.35 37.59
CA ALA A 4 -1.91 -28.01 38.08
C ALA A 4 -0.77 -27.33 37.31
N ALA A 5 0.22 -28.10 36.85
CA ALA A 5 1.28 -27.58 35.97
C ALA A 5 0.73 -27.16 34.61
N ALA A 6 -0.14 -27.98 33.99
CA ALA A 6 -0.78 -27.67 32.72
C ALA A 6 -1.63 -26.37 32.78
N GLU A 7 -2.37 -26.18 33.90
CA GLU A 7 -3.18 -24.99 34.11
C GLU A 7 -2.33 -23.72 34.31
N VAL A 8 -1.22 -23.83 35.04
CA VAL A 8 -0.25 -22.72 35.22
C VAL A 8 0.40 -22.36 33.86
N TYR A 9 0.78 -23.37 33.04
CA TYR A 9 1.34 -23.13 31.72
C TYR A 9 0.31 -22.51 30.77
N ALA A 10 -0.96 -22.97 30.79
CA ALA A 10 -2.03 -22.39 30.00
C ALA A 10 -2.28 -20.92 30.35
N ARG A 11 -2.40 -20.59 31.63
CA ARG A 11 -2.55 -19.20 32.09
C ARG A 11 -1.34 -18.32 31.81
N ALA A 12 -0.14 -18.88 31.82
CA ALA A 12 1.08 -18.15 31.46
C ALA A 12 1.13 -17.88 29.94
N ALA A 13 0.68 -18.84 29.13
CA ALA A 13 0.58 -18.68 27.67
C ALA A 13 -0.50 -17.66 27.30
N GLU A 14 -1.68 -17.69 27.92
CA GLU A 14 -2.75 -16.70 27.72
C GLU A 14 -2.29 -15.27 28.10
N ARG A 15 -1.59 -15.13 29.24
CA ARG A 15 -1.04 -13.82 29.63
C ARG A 15 0.02 -13.32 28.68
N ARG A 16 0.86 -14.20 28.14
CA ARG A 16 1.87 -13.82 27.14
C ARG A 16 1.20 -13.39 25.85
N GLY A 17 0.20 -14.14 25.36
CA GLY A 17 -0.57 -13.78 24.18
C GLY A 17 -1.24 -12.41 24.28
N THR A 18 -1.90 -12.11 25.41
CA THR A 18 -2.51 -10.78 25.63
C THR A 18 -1.50 -9.64 25.77
N TRP A 19 -0.27 -9.91 26.24
CA TRP A 19 0.81 -8.93 26.25
C TRP A 19 1.35 -8.65 24.86
N ASP A 20 1.56 -9.69 24.07
CA ASP A 20 2.06 -9.59 22.71
C ASP A 20 1.05 -8.80 21.85
N GLU A 21 -0.24 -9.06 21.96
CA GLU A 21 -1.30 -8.33 21.27
C GLU A 21 -1.37 -6.84 21.62
N ARG A 22 -1.20 -6.50 22.90
CA ARG A 22 -1.14 -5.10 23.33
C ARG A 22 0.10 -4.40 22.79
N LEU A 23 1.24 -5.08 22.80
CA LEU A 23 2.48 -4.53 22.28
C LEU A 23 2.40 -4.33 20.76
N GLU A 24 1.79 -5.27 20.05
CA GLU A 24 1.48 -5.16 18.62
C GLU A 24 0.60 -3.94 18.31
N SER A 25 -0.51 -3.79 19.04
CA SER A 25 -1.38 -2.62 18.89
C SER A 25 -0.62 -1.32 19.10
N LEU A 26 0.28 -1.26 20.08
CA LEU A 26 1.10 -0.06 20.32
C LEU A 26 2.07 0.22 19.17
N VAL A 27 2.65 -0.83 18.55
CA VAL A 27 3.53 -0.67 17.38
C VAL A 27 2.74 -0.18 16.19
N VAL A 28 1.60 -0.80 15.88
CA VAL A 28 0.73 -0.39 14.76
C VAL A 28 0.20 1.03 14.98
N ASP A 29 -0.22 1.37 16.20
CA ASP A 29 -0.69 2.72 16.55
C ASP A 29 0.40 3.78 16.34
N ALA A 30 1.63 3.49 16.75
CA ALA A 30 2.76 4.41 16.57
C ALA A 30 3.06 4.63 15.07
N VAL A 31 3.04 3.56 14.27
CA VAL A 31 3.22 3.64 12.81
C VAL A 31 2.12 4.49 12.17
N VAL A 32 0.86 4.26 12.53
CA VAL A 32 -0.28 5.01 11.97
C VAL A 32 -0.26 6.49 12.37
N ARG A 33 0.21 6.82 13.58
CA ARG A 33 0.33 8.22 14.04
C ARG A 33 1.61 8.91 13.58
N ALA A 34 2.48 8.20 12.89
CA ALA A 34 3.81 8.67 12.50
C ALA A 34 4.72 9.01 13.69
N ASP A 35 4.53 8.34 14.83
CA ASP A 35 5.34 8.45 16.03
C ASP A 35 6.49 7.42 15.99
N ALA A 36 7.31 7.48 14.92
CA ALA A 36 8.42 6.55 14.72
C ALA A 36 9.65 6.99 15.54
N ASP A 37 9.67 6.63 16.81
CA ASP A 37 10.77 6.88 17.74
C ASP A 37 11.62 5.61 18.01
N GLU A 38 12.70 5.75 18.77
CA GLU A 38 13.54 4.62 19.20
C GLU A 38 12.75 3.58 20.02
N GLN A 39 11.66 3.98 20.66
CA GLN A 39 10.82 3.10 21.45
C GLN A 39 9.99 2.18 20.53
N LEU A 40 9.62 2.64 19.34
CA LEU A 40 8.95 1.81 18.32
C LEU A 40 9.80 0.59 17.97
N ILE A 41 11.09 0.84 17.63
CA ILE A 41 12.03 -0.23 17.27
C ILE A 41 12.23 -1.19 18.44
N SER A 42 12.37 -0.67 19.66
CA SER A 42 12.53 -1.49 20.87
C SER A 42 11.31 -2.40 21.12
N ARG A 43 10.10 -1.86 21.00
CA ARG A 43 8.84 -2.63 21.13
C ARG A 43 8.71 -3.69 20.05
N ALA A 44 8.96 -3.34 18.79
CA ALA A 44 8.91 -4.27 17.70
C ALA A 44 9.95 -5.40 17.83
N SER A 45 11.16 -5.10 18.30
CA SER A 45 12.19 -6.11 18.56
C SER A 45 11.76 -7.13 19.62
N THR A 46 10.98 -6.72 20.61
CA THR A 46 10.41 -7.62 21.62
C THR A 46 9.41 -8.61 21.01
N LEU A 47 8.74 -8.22 19.91
CA LEU A 47 7.84 -9.08 19.11
C LEU A 47 8.59 -9.91 18.05
N GLY A 48 9.92 -9.92 18.06
CA GLY A 48 10.72 -10.66 17.08
C GLY A 48 10.99 -9.92 15.78
N TRP A 49 10.70 -8.63 15.72
CA TRP A 49 11.01 -7.81 14.54
C TRP A 49 12.51 -7.76 14.27
N ARG A 50 12.88 -7.90 12.99
CA ARG A 50 14.27 -7.79 12.54
C ARG A 50 14.48 -6.46 11.82
N PRO A 51 15.49 -5.66 12.19
CA PRO A 51 15.79 -4.42 11.48
C PRO A 51 16.32 -4.68 10.06
N GLY A 52 16.11 -3.72 9.16
CA GLY A 52 16.62 -3.78 7.78
C GLY A 52 15.87 -4.75 6.85
N ILE A 53 14.63 -5.08 7.17
CA ILE A 53 13.76 -5.89 6.32
C ILE A 53 12.70 -5.00 5.68
N ASN A 54 12.48 -5.16 4.38
CA ASN A 54 11.42 -4.48 3.66
C ASN A 54 10.06 -4.81 4.26
N LEU A 55 9.19 -3.81 4.26
CA LEU A 55 7.83 -3.93 4.76
C LEU A 55 6.85 -3.10 3.95
N CYS A 56 5.58 -3.45 4.05
CA CYS A 56 4.46 -2.61 3.64
C CYS A 56 3.37 -2.62 4.72
N VAL A 57 2.49 -1.62 4.65
CA VAL A 57 1.30 -1.55 5.50
C VAL A 57 0.07 -1.83 4.65
N VAL A 58 -0.77 -2.74 5.12
CA VAL A 58 -2.00 -3.17 4.46
C VAL A 58 -3.19 -2.73 5.29
N VAL A 59 -4.17 -2.13 4.67
CA VAL A 59 -5.38 -1.62 5.33
C VAL A 59 -6.61 -2.17 4.64
N GLY A 60 -7.47 -2.81 5.39
CA GLY A 60 -8.78 -3.28 4.93
C GLY A 60 -9.80 -3.20 6.05
N ARG A 61 -11.00 -3.71 5.82
CA ARG A 61 -12.04 -3.76 6.85
C ARG A 61 -11.73 -4.84 7.88
N ALA A 62 -11.94 -4.52 9.16
CA ALA A 62 -11.67 -5.45 10.25
C ALA A 62 -12.62 -6.67 10.19
N PRO A 63 -12.10 -7.87 10.47
CA PRO A 63 -12.93 -9.07 10.65
C PRO A 63 -13.80 -8.95 11.89
N THR A 64 -14.79 -9.82 12.01
CA THR A 64 -15.73 -9.79 13.13
C THR A 64 -15.21 -10.53 14.37
N THR A 65 -14.17 -11.34 14.24
CA THR A 65 -13.64 -12.17 15.31
C THR A 65 -12.14 -11.96 15.51
N GLU A 66 -11.69 -11.92 16.77
CA GLU A 66 -10.25 -11.85 17.11
C GLU A 66 -9.48 -13.11 16.70
N HIS A 67 -10.18 -14.24 16.58
CA HIS A 67 -9.57 -15.50 16.13
C HIS A 67 -8.90 -15.37 14.76
N GLU A 68 -9.45 -14.55 13.87
CA GLU A 68 -8.90 -14.34 12.53
C GLU A 68 -7.53 -13.67 12.56
N LEU A 69 -7.21 -12.84 13.57
CA LEU A 69 -5.88 -12.24 13.73
C LEU A 69 -4.81 -13.29 14.05
N HIS A 70 -5.13 -14.29 14.86
CA HIS A 70 -4.18 -15.38 15.16
C HIS A 70 -3.93 -16.24 13.92
N VAL A 71 -4.97 -16.48 13.12
CA VAL A 71 -4.84 -17.24 11.86
C VAL A 71 -4.01 -16.45 10.85
N LEU A 72 -4.27 -15.14 10.72
CA LEU A 72 -3.50 -14.23 9.86
C LEU A 72 -1.99 -14.29 10.17
N ARG A 73 -1.61 -14.21 11.47
CA ARG A 73 -0.19 -14.28 11.87
C ARG A 73 0.44 -15.62 11.48
N ARG A 74 -0.25 -16.72 11.79
CA ARG A 74 0.22 -18.07 11.46
C ARG A 74 0.40 -18.26 9.95
N ASP A 75 -0.54 -17.77 9.14
CA ASP A 75 -0.47 -17.90 7.70
C ASP A 75 0.64 -17.01 7.12
N GLY A 76 0.87 -15.83 7.71
CA GLY A 76 2.04 -15.01 7.42
C GLY A 76 3.36 -15.73 7.73
N GLU A 77 3.47 -16.40 8.87
CA GLU A 77 4.65 -17.21 9.23
C GLU A 77 4.89 -18.33 8.23
N HIS A 78 3.86 -19.03 7.77
CA HIS A 78 3.98 -20.05 6.71
C HIS A 78 4.50 -19.47 5.40
N MET A 79 4.19 -18.20 5.10
CA MET A 79 4.71 -17.46 3.97
C MET A 79 6.13 -16.89 4.20
N GLN A 80 6.70 -17.11 5.38
CA GLN A 80 7.97 -16.52 5.84
C GLN A 80 7.92 -14.98 5.93
N MET A 81 6.80 -14.47 6.41
CA MET A 81 6.58 -13.05 6.67
C MET A 81 6.37 -12.80 8.15
N THR A 82 6.91 -11.70 8.64
CA THR A 82 6.55 -11.16 9.96
C THR A 82 5.27 -10.34 9.79
N VAL A 83 4.27 -10.63 10.60
CA VAL A 83 2.97 -9.96 10.60
C VAL A 83 2.74 -9.29 11.93
N LEU A 84 2.53 -7.98 11.94
CA LEU A 84 2.01 -7.24 13.09
C LEU A 84 0.65 -6.66 12.69
N ALA A 85 -0.38 -6.95 13.46
CA ALA A 85 -1.74 -6.59 13.10
C ALA A 85 -2.52 -6.01 14.28
N ALA A 86 -3.28 -4.95 14.03
CA ALA A 86 -4.20 -4.38 15.00
C ALA A 86 -5.48 -3.87 14.34
N VAL A 87 -6.58 -3.99 15.09
CA VAL A 87 -7.85 -3.39 14.70
C VAL A 87 -7.92 -1.96 15.22
N GLN A 88 -8.14 -1.01 14.31
CA GLN A 88 -8.33 0.40 14.61
C GLN A 88 -9.72 0.82 14.14
N SER A 89 -10.65 0.98 15.07
CA SER A 89 -12.07 1.23 14.80
C SER A 89 -12.70 0.09 13.96
N ASP A 90 -12.99 0.33 12.69
CA ASP A 90 -13.56 -0.64 11.75
C ASP A 90 -12.53 -1.19 10.76
N ARG A 91 -11.25 -0.85 10.93
CA ARG A 91 -10.16 -1.24 10.01
C ARG A 91 -9.18 -2.18 10.68
N LEU A 92 -8.78 -3.18 9.92
CA LEU A 92 -7.61 -3.98 10.21
C LEU A 92 -6.41 -3.34 9.52
N VAL A 93 -5.41 -2.98 10.33
CA VAL A 93 -4.11 -2.48 9.86
C VAL A 93 -3.08 -3.58 10.09
N VAL A 94 -2.40 -3.98 9.04
CA VAL A 94 -1.41 -5.05 9.06
C VAL A 94 -0.07 -4.51 8.55
N ILE A 95 1.00 -4.73 9.28
CA ILE A 95 2.37 -4.50 8.84
C ILE A 95 2.92 -5.85 8.41
N LEU A 96 3.22 -6.00 7.13
CA LEU A 96 3.86 -7.18 6.56
C LEU A 96 5.34 -6.89 6.32
N ALA A 97 6.23 -7.75 6.80
CA ALA A 97 7.66 -7.61 6.56
C ALA A 97 8.28 -8.91 6.08
N SER A 98 9.08 -8.84 5.04
CA SER A 98 9.81 -9.97 4.49
C SER A 98 10.89 -9.50 3.51
N GLU A 99 11.96 -10.28 3.36
CA GLU A 99 12.94 -10.10 2.28
C GLU A 99 12.33 -10.32 0.88
N LYS A 100 11.16 -10.98 0.82
CA LYS A 100 10.42 -11.22 -0.43
C LYS A 100 9.64 -10.00 -0.93
N LEU A 101 9.45 -8.98 -0.10
CA LEU A 101 8.80 -7.74 -0.47
C LEU A 101 9.81 -6.84 -1.20
N VAL A 102 10.08 -7.16 -2.45
CA VAL A 102 11.07 -6.44 -3.27
C VAL A 102 10.49 -5.19 -3.93
N ASP A 103 9.19 -5.17 -4.16
CA ASP A 103 8.42 -4.08 -4.78
C ASP A 103 6.94 -4.13 -4.39
N ASP A 104 6.17 -3.15 -4.85
CA ASP A 104 4.74 -3.04 -4.56
C ASP A 104 3.92 -4.18 -5.19
N THR A 105 4.36 -4.74 -6.33
CA THR A 105 3.71 -5.89 -6.96
C THR A 105 3.81 -7.14 -6.06
N ALA A 106 4.99 -7.38 -5.49
CA ALA A 106 5.20 -8.46 -4.54
C ALA A 106 4.37 -8.27 -3.25
N ALA A 107 4.22 -7.00 -2.80
CA ALA A 107 3.41 -6.66 -1.64
C ALA A 107 1.91 -6.90 -1.88
N VAL A 108 1.40 -6.53 -3.07
CA VAL A 108 0.01 -6.82 -3.47
C VAL A 108 -0.24 -8.33 -3.52
N ALA A 109 0.62 -9.09 -4.19
CA ALA A 109 0.49 -10.55 -4.29
C ALA A 109 0.53 -11.24 -2.90
N ALA A 110 1.38 -10.78 -1.99
CA ALA A 110 1.41 -11.26 -0.61
C ALA A 110 0.12 -10.93 0.14
N SER A 111 -0.44 -9.73 -0.08
CA SER A 111 -1.69 -9.29 0.53
C SER A 111 -2.91 -10.01 -0.03
N GLU A 112 -2.90 -10.40 -1.31
CA GLU A 112 -3.93 -11.24 -1.92
C GLU A 112 -4.02 -12.61 -1.23
N ALA A 113 -2.87 -13.22 -0.93
CA ALA A 113 -2.83 -14.51 -0.22
C ALA A 113 -3.39 -14.43 1.22
N LEU A 114 -3.43 -13.24 1.81
CA LEU A 114 -3.97 -12.97 3.15
C LEU A 114 -5.35 -12.29 3.13
N ALA A 115 -5.94 -12.08 1.95
CA ALA A 115 -7.16 -11.28 1.79
C ALA A 115 -8.38 -11.85 2.52
N ASP A 116 -8.43 -13.17 2.73
CA ASP A 116 -9.56 -13.83 3.41
C ASP A 116 -9.64 -13.52 4.91
N HIS A 117 -8.56 -12.98 5.50
CA HIS A 117 -8.54 -12.53 6.89
C HIS A 117 -9.15 -11.13 7.09
N PHE A 118 -9.46 -10.43 6.02
CA PHE A 118 -10.16 -9.15 6.04
C PHE A 118 -11.66 -9.36 5.78
N ALA A 119 -12.49 -8.53 6.39
CA ALA A 119 -13.92 -8.49 6.04
C ALA A 119 -14.13 -8.03 4.58
N ALA A 120 -15.34 -8.20 4.06
CA ALA A 120 -15.68 -7.82 2.70
C ALA A 120 -15.41 -6.32 2.44
N GLY A 121 -14.79 -6.02 1.31
CA GLY A 121 -14.44 -4.68 0.87
C GLY A 121 -13.03 -4.58 0.30
N PRO A 122 -12.62 -3.38 -0.12
CA PRO A 122 -11.29 -3.14 -0.66
C PRO A 122 -10.20 -3.30 0.42
N ILE A 123 -9.05 -3.80 -0.01
CA ILE A 123 -7.82 -3.93 0.77
C ILE A 123 -6.76 -3.12 0.05
N VAL A 124 -6.14 -2.17 0.73
CA VAL A 124 -5.17 -1.27 0.12
C VAL A 124 -3.80 -1.49 0.73
N VAL A 125 -2.82 -1.64 -0.14
CA VAL A 125 -1.42 -1.90 0.17
C VAL A 125 -0.63 -0.61 -0.04
N GLY A 126 0.02 -0.13 1.02
CA GLY A 126 0.95 0.99 0.93
C GLY A 126 2.26 0.59 0.27
N PRO A 127 3.07 1.57 -0.17
CA PRO A 127 4.34 1.28 -0.83
C PRO A 127 5.28 0.48 0.07
N VAL A 128 6.12 -0.34 -0.58
CA VAL A 128 7.18 -1.06 0.11
C VAL A 128 8.25 -0.07 0.59
N VAL A 129 8.64 -0.18 1.85
CA VAL A 129 9.67 0.66 2.48
C VAL A 129 10.74 -0.21 3.12
N ALA A 130 11.96 0.34 3.28
CA ALA A 130 13.16 -0.42 3.62
C ALA A 130 13.24 -0.83 5.09
N ASP A 131 12.55 -0.14 5.99
CA ASP A 131 12.57 -0.44 7.43
C ASP A 131 11.35 0.14 8.18
N LEU A 132 11.24 -0.21 9.47
CA LEU A 132 10.11 0.18 10.31
C LEU A 132 10.01 1.70 10.56
N THR A 133 11.10 2.44 10.46
CA THR A 133 11.08 3.92 10.65
C THR A 133 10.36 4.61 9.50
N LEU A 134 10.35 3.98 8.34
CA LEU A 134 9.64 4.42 7.14
C LEU A 134 8.20 3.86 7.03
N ALA A 135 7.81 2.94 7.93
CA ALA A 135 6.46 2.37 7.94
C ALA A 135 5.33 3.43 7.95
N PRO A 136 5.48 4.60 8.61
CA PRO A 136 4.47 5.65 8.54
C PRO A 136 4.18 6.17 7.12
N VAL A 137 5.14 6.12 6.22
CA VAL A 137 4.94 6.50 4.80
C VAL A 137 3.99 5.50 4.13
N SER A 138 4.27 4.20 4.32
CA SER A 138 3.41 3.12 3.81
C SER A 138 2.00 3.16 4.43
N ALA A 139 1.92 3.35 5.74
CA ALA A 139 0.64 3.44 6.46
C ALA A 139 -0.23 4.61 5.98
N ARG A 140 0.37 5.79 5.79
CA ARG A 140 -0.34 6.98 5.30
C ARG A 140 -0.93 6.75 3.92
N ALA A 141 -0.13 6.21 2.99
CA ALA A 141 -0.58 5.90 1.65
C ALA A 141 -1.71 4.85 1.67
N ALA A 142 -1.56 3.75 2.43
CA ALA A 142 -2.59 2.72 2.55
C ALA A 142 -3.90 3.26 3.15
N LEU A 143 -3.82 4.09 4.19
CA LEU A 143 -4.98 4.70 4.83
C LEU A 143 -5.68 5.72 3.93
N SER A 144 -4.92 6.50 3.17
CA SER A 144 -5.47 7.43 2.18
C SER A 144 -6.18 6.67 1.07
N GLY A 145 -5.51 5.69 0.46
CA GLY A 145 -6.10 4.84 -0.55
C GLY A 145 -7.35 4.12 -0.05
N ALA A 146 -7.34 3.58 1.19
CA ALA A 146 -8.52 2.91 1.76
C ALA A 146 -9.73 3.84 1.98
N ARG A 147 -9.53 5.15 2.11
CA ARG A 147 -10.62 6.14 2.09
C ARG A 147 -11.15 6.36 0.67
N ALA A 148 -10.26 6.43 -0.30
CA ALA A 148 -10.56 6.74 -1.69
C ALA A 148 -11.08 5.52 -2.48
N ALA A 149 -10.74 4.29 -2.08
CA ALA A 149 -11.05 3.05 -2.80
C ALA A 149 -12.53 2.84 -3.16
N ARG A 150 -13.45 3.49 -2.42
CA ARG A 150 -14.88 3.45 -2.74
C ARG A 150 -15.25 4.19 -4.02
N ALA A 151 -14.38 5.08 -4.50
CA ALA A 151 -14.59 5.82 -5.73
C ALA A 151 -14.25 4.95 -6.98
N TRP A 152 -13.59 3.81 -6.78
CA TRP A 152 -13.33 2.83 -7.83
C TRP A 152 -14.02 1.48 -7.52
N PRO A 153 -15.35 1.38 -7.68
CA PRO A 153 -16.13 0.20 -7.29
C PRO A 153 -15.82 -1.05 -8.13
N GLU A 154 -15.28 -0.88 -9.33
CA GLU A 154 -14.89 -1.97 -10.24
C GLU A 154 -13.40 -2.38 -10.07
N GLY A 155 -12.69 -1.72 -9.17
CA GLY A 155 -11.28 -2.03 -8.87
C GLY A 155 -11.10 -3.43 -8.28
N PRO A 156 -9.88 -3.98 -8.33
CA PRO A 156 -9.59 -5.26 -7.70
C PRO A 156 -9.78 -5.18 -6.18
N ARG A 157 -10.03 -6.32 -5.52
CA ARG A 157 -10.21 -6.35 -4.07
C ARG A 157 -8.96 -5.91 -3.32
N VAL A 158 -7.78 -6.31 -3.80
CA VAL A 158 -6.48 -5.90 -3.26
C VAL A 158 -5.82 -5.00 -4.31
N MET A 159 -5.41 -3.81 -3.92
CA MET A 159 -4.85 -2.82 -4.81
C MET A 159 -3.71 -2.04 -4.14
N ALA A 160 -2.75 -1.59 -4.89
CA ALA A 160 -1.71 -0.70 -4.38
C ALA A 160 -2.29 0.71 -4.14
N ALA A 161 -1.80 1.41 -3.13
CA ALA A 161 -2.23 2.78 -2.86
C ALA A 161 -1.93 3.73 -4.04
N VAL A 162 -0.87 3.44 -4.81
CA VAL A 162 -0.49 4.21 -5.99
C VAL A 162 -1.53 4.13 -7.12
N ASP A 163 -2.25 3.01 -7.24
CA ASP A 163 -3.30 2.83 -8.25
C ASP A 163 -4.52 3.72 -7.98
N LEU A 164 -4.65 4.21 -6.75
CA LEU A 164 -5.75 5.06 -6.28
C LEU A 164 -5.39 6.55 -6.20
N LEU A 165 -4.26 6.96 -6.76
CA LEU A 165 -3.84 8.37 -6.72
C LEU A 165 -4.87 9.34 -7.30
N PRO A 166 -5.54 9.05 -8.45
CA PRO A 166 -6.60 9.91 -8.97
C PRO A 166 -7.76 10.08 -7.98
N GLU A 167 -8.24 9.00 -7.38
CA GLU A 167 -9.33 8.99 -6.40
C GLU A 167 -8.94 9.71 -5.10
N GLN A 168 -7.69 9.56 -4.68
CA GLN A 168 -7.14 10.26 -3.51
C GLN A 168 -7.10 11.78 -3.76
N VAL A 169 -6.64 12.22 -4.93
CA VAL A 169 -6.63 13.63 -5.33
C VAL A 169 -8.04 14.20 -5.36
N LEU A 170 -8.99 13.48 -5.98
CA LEU A 170 -10.40 13.89 -6.02
C LEU A 170 -11.04 13.96 -4.62
N SER A 171 -10.50 13.18 -3.67
CA SER A 171 -10.90 13.20 -2.26
C SER A 171 -10.20 14.31 -1.45
N GLY A 172 -9.36 15.12 -2.07
CA GLY A 172 -8.67 16.24 -1.45
C GLY A 172 -7.38 15.86 -0.70
N ASP A 173 -6.75 14.73 -1.04
CA ASP A 173 -5.48 14.32 -0.45
C ASP A 173 -4.32 15.15 -1.01
N ALA A 174 -3.69 15.94 -0.13
CA ALA A 174 -2.60 16.83 -0.51
C ALA A 174 -1.31 16.09 -0.85
N ASP A 175 -1.03 14.97 -0.18
CA ASP A 175 0.17 14.17 -0.42
C ASP A 175 0.07 13.48 -1.79
N ALA A 176 -1.10 12.93 -2.14
CA ALA A 176 -1.36 12.36 -3.47
C ALA A 176 -1.26 13.43 -4.56
N THR A 177 -1.80 14.64 -4.32
CA THR A 177 -1.68 15.77 -5.23
C THR A 177 -0.21 16.15 -5.45
N ALA A 178 0.55 16.30 -4.36
CA ALA A 178 1.97 16.63 -4.44
C ALA A 178 2.76 15.56 -5.18
N TRP A 179 2.44 14.29 -4.95
CA TRP A 179 3.08 13.16 -5.64
C TRP A 179 2.84 13.23 -7.16
N LEU A 180 1.58 13.36 -7.61
CA LEU A 180 1.26 13.47 -9.04
C LEU A 180 1.90 14.69 -9.69
N VAL A 181 1.96 15.82 -8.96
CA VAL A 181 2.64 17.02 -9.48
C VAL A 181 4.13 16.79 -9.64
N ASN A 182 4.79 16.20 -8.67
CA ASN A 182 6.24 16.04 -8.68
C ASN A 182 6.71 14.91 -9.60
N GLU A 183 6.01 13.79 -9.61
CA GLU A 183 6.46 12.57 -10.31
C GLU A 183 5.90 12.48 -11.74
N VAL A 184 4.78 13.13 -12.04
CA VAL A 184 4.14 13.04 -13.37
C VAL A 184 4.13 14.39 -14.08
N TYR A 185 3.47 15.40 -13.47
CA TYR A 185 3.25 16.68 -14.14
C TYR A 185 4.56 17.45 -14.38
N SER A 186 5.36 17.65 -13.33
CA SER A 186 6.58 18.47 -13.43
C SER A 186 7.63 17.88 -14.38
N PRO A 187 7.93 16.57 -14.37
CA PRO A 187 8.81 15.98 -15.37
C PRO A 187 8.28 16.13 -16.78
N LEU A 188 6.96 15.93 -16.99
CA LEU A 188 6.34 16.09 -18.30
C LEU A 188 6.38 17.55 -18.78
N ALA A 189 6.10 18.50 -17.91
CA ALA A 189 6.13 19.93 -18.23
C ALA A 189 7.55 20.44 -18.51
N ALA A 190 8.57 19.88 -17.85
CA ALA A 190 9.98 20.21 -18.08
C ALA A 190 10.56 19.53 -19.34
N ALA A 191 9.89 18.49 -19.85
CA ALA A 191 10.38 17.76 -21.00
C ALA A 191 10.23 18.57 -22.30
N SER A 192 11.28 18.53 -23.13
CA SER A 192 11.27 19.16 -24.46
C SER A 192 10.44 18.38 -25.46
N GLY A 193 9.97 19.03 -26.53
CA GLY A 193 9.40 18.41 -27.72
C GLY A 193 7.87 18.29 -27.71
N ASP A 194 7.17 19.28 -27.16
CA ASP A 194 5.69 19.38 -27.16
C ASP A 194 4.97 18.16 -26.54
N LEU A 195 5.62 17.51 -25.54
CA LEU A 195 5.08 16.30 -24.93
C LEU A 195 3.78 16.60 -24.17
N MET A 196 3.75 17.71 -23.42
CA MET A 196 2.56 18.16 -22.69
C MET A 196 1.40 18.41 -23.66
N ASP A 197 1.63 19.19 -24.72
CA ASP A 197 0.60 19.49 -25.74
C ASP A 197 0.13 18.22 -26.45
N THR A 198 1.05 17.27 -26.68
CA THR A 198 0.69 15.98 -27.27
C THR A 198 -0.18 15.16 -26.31
N THR A 199 0.12 15.17 -25.01
CA THR A 199 -0.69 14.48 -23.98
C THR A 199 -2.10 15.06 -23.95
N VAL A 200 -2.24 16.38 -23.84
CA VAL A 200 -3.55 17.07 -23.83
C VAL A 200 -4.33 16.74 -25.09
N SER A 201 -3.70 16.94 -26.27
CA SER A 201 -4.36 16.65 -27.53
C SER A 201 -4.77 15.18 -27.69
N PHE A 202 -3.96 14.24 -27.18
CA PHE A 202 -4.26 12.81 -27.24
C PHE A 202 -5.50 12.46 -26.40
N LEU A 203 -5.58 12.99 -25.16
CA LEU A 203 -6.73 12.79 -24.29
C LEU A 203 -8.00 13.45 -24.87
N ASP A 204 -7.90 14.69 -25.37
CA ASP A 204 -9.03 15.43 -25.96
C ASP A 204 -9.62 14.76 -27.22
N HIS A 205 -8.79 13.97 -27.91
CA HIS A 205 -9.23 13.25 -29.12
C HIS A 205 -9.53 11.76 -28.85
N GLY A 206 -9.90 11.43 -27.62
CA GLY A 206 -10.34 10.08 -27.23
C GLY A 206 -9.22 9.03 -27.35
N CYS A 207 -8.00 9.40 -26.99
CA CYS A 207 -6.83 8.54 -27.07
C CYS A 207 -6.53 8.00 -28.50
N SER A 208 -6.90 8.77 -29.52
CA SER A 208 -6.70 8.41 -30.94
C SER A 208 -5.41 9.01 -31.48
N VAL A 209 -4.46 8.15 -31.85
CA VAL A 209 -3.19 8.55 -32.48
C VAL A 209 -3.44 9.34 -33.78
N GLU A 210 -4.39 8.86 -34.61
CA GLU A 210 -4.75 9.50 -35.90
C GLU A 210 -5.50 10.82 -35.65
N GLY A 211 -6.36 10.89 -34.63
CA GLY A 211 -7.06 12.12 -34.21
C GLY A 211 -6.07 13.17 -33.76
N THR A 212 -5.15 12.82 -32.88
CA THR A 212 -4.07 13.69 -32.41
C THR A 212 -3.17 14.18 -33.56
N GLY A 213 -2.77 13.26 -34.43
CA GLY A 213 -1.93 13.60 -35.58
C GLY A 213 -2.57 14.66 -36.47
N ARG A 214 -3.88 14.53 -36.76
CA ARG A 214 -4.65 15.54 -37.53
C ARG A 214 -4.75 16.86 -36.79
N ALA A 215 -5.06 16.83 -35.49
CA ALA A 215 -5.24 18.04 -34.69
C ALA A 215 -3.95 18.85 -34.54
N MET A 216 -2.82 18.17 -34.38
CA MET A 216 -1.51 18.78 -34.23
C MET A 216 -0.75 19.00 -35.54
N PHE A 217 -1.31 18.60 -36.66
CA PHE A 217 -0.66 18.66 -37.99
C PHE A 217 0.68 17.91 -38.05
N ILE A 218 0.76 16.75 -37.39
CA ILE A 218 1.94 15.88 -37.39
C ILE A 218 1.59 14.45 -37.82
N HIS A 219 2.61 13.71 -38.28
CA HIS A 219 2.39 12.34 -38.72
C HIS A 219 2.07 11.43 -37.52
N PRO A 220 1.17 10.43 -37.65
CA PRO A 220 0.83 9.48 -36.59
C PRO A 220 2.05 8.80 -35.92
N ASN A 221 3.11 8.52 -36.68
CA ASN A 221 4.35 7.95 -36.10
C ASN A 221 5.05 8.93 -35.15
N THR A 222 4.95 10.24 -35.41
CA THR A 222 5.47 11.27 -34.48
C THR A 222 4.67 11.26 -33.19
N VAL A 223 3.34 11.08 -33.25
CA VAL A 223 2.49 10.93 -32.08
C VAL A 223 2.92 9.70 -31.26
N ARG A 224 3.05 8.52 -31.91
CA ARG A 224 3.51 7.29 -31.23
C ARG A 224 4.88 7.46 -30.56
N TYR A 225 5.81 8.11 -31.25
CA TYR A 225 7.13 8.41 -30.68
C TYR A 225 7.02 9.31 -29.44
N ARG A 226 6.20 10.37 -29.50
CA ARG A 226 5.99 11.27 -28.34
C ARG A 226 5.29 10.56 -27.20
N LEU A 227 4.28 9.71 -27.45
CA LEU A 227 3.62 8.91 -26.40
C LEU A 227 4.60 7.97 -25.70
N LYS A 228 5.52 7.33 -26.45
CA LYS A 228 6.59 6.55 -25.85
C LYS A 228 7.53 7.40 -24.99
N ARG A 229 7.89 8.59 -25.45
CA ARG A 229 8.72 9.53 -24.68
C ARG A 229 8.01 10.02 -23.42
N ILE A 230 6.68 10.21 -23.45
CA ILE A 230 5.89 10.54 -22.26
C ILE A 230 6.00 9.41 -21.25
N GLN A 231 5.84 8.16 -21.68
CA GLN A 231 6.02 7.01 -20.79
C GLN A 231 7.44 6.91 -20.23
N ASP A 232 8.47 7.15 -21.03
CA ASP A 232 9.87 7.15 -20.58
C ASP A 232 10.15 8.23 -19.51
N VAL A 233 9.45 9.37 -19.57
CA VAL A 233 9.63 10.51 -18.68
C VAL A 233 8.80 10.39 -17.41
N THR A 234 7.57 9.88 -17.51
CA THR A 234 6.61 9.86 -16.39
C THR A 234 6.45 8.47 -15.74
N GLY A 235 6.91 7.42 -16.42
CA GLY A 235 6.62 6.04 -16.03
C GLY A 235 5.22 5.53 -16.42
N TYR A 236 4.33 6.42 -16.87
CA TYR A 236 2.94 6.10 -17.22
C TYR A 236 2.70 6.19 -18.71
N SER A 237 2.01 5.18 -19.28
CA SER A 237 1.60 5.20 -20.69
C SER A 237 0.26 5.91 -20.83
N PRO A 238 0.17 7.00 -21.63
CA PRO A 238 -1.13 7.63 -21.91
C PRO A 238 -2.12 6.76 -22.68
N SER A 239 -1.64 5.63 -23.21
CA SER A 239 -2.46 4.68 -23.97
C SER A 239 -3.00 3.53 -23.11
N ASP A 240 -2.58 3.45 -21.86
CA ASP A 240 -3.01 2.44 -20.89
C ASP A 240 -4.08 3.06 -20.00
N PRO A 241 -5.30 2.48 -19.95
CA PRO A 241 -6.43 3.03 -19.21
C PRO A 241 -6.25 2.93 -17.71
#